data_cb995d73a8081e23595cd1d76c34ad3a
#
_entry.id   cb995d73a8081e23595cd1d76c34ad3a
#
_cell.length_a   1.000
_cell.length_b   1.000
_cell.length_c   1.000
_cell.angle_alpha   90.00
_cell.angle_beta   90.00
_cell.angle_gamma   90.00
#
_symmetry.space_group_name_H-M   'P 1'
#
loop_
_entity.id
_entity.type
_entity.pdbx_description
1 polymer ?
#
loop_
_entity_poly.entity_id
_entity_poly.type
_entity_poly.pdbx_seq_one_letter_code
_entity_poly.pdbx_strand_id
1 'polypeptide(L)'
;MALVGGGRKAQPGEISLAHNGVLFLDELPEFSREALETLRQPLETGEIWIARASAHIRYPCRFLLIAAANPCKCGYLYQAERACKKAPHCGAHYFQRLSGPLLDRFDLCVHVEATSFTSLQNHELGETTGDIAARVRAARRCQSLRFSAHDGIHSNADAHGKVLTQTCALAAETIGWLHKALDHFQLSPRGYHRMLRVARTIADLDGSDTIEKPHLSEALGFRPFPASGKSAKQAG
;
A
#
# COMPACT_ATOMS: atom_id res chain seq x y z
N MET A 1 -10.53 -17.30 11.94
CA MET A 1 -9.46 -17.96 12.74
C MET A 1 -8.16 -18.20 11.95
N ALA A 2 -8.21 -18.47 10.65
CA ALA A 2 -6.99 -18.74 9.87
C ALA A 2 -5.98 -17.56 9.89
N LEU A 3 -6.42 -16.31 9.69
CA LEU A 3 -5.53 -15.15 9.62
C LEU A 3 -4.79 -14.89 10.94
N VAL A 4 -5.49 -14.81 12.05
CA VAL A 4 -4.93 -14.41 13.35
C VAL A 4 -4.29 -15.58 14.11
N GLY A 5 -4.82 -16.78 13.89
CA GLY A 5 -4.49 -17.95 14.69
C GLY A 5 -5.37 -18.10 15.93
N GLY A 6 -4.95 -18.94 16.86
CA GLY A 6 -5.71 -19.21 18.10
C GLY A 6 -5.90 -20.68 18.40
N GLY A 7 -7.14 -21.08 18.75
CA GLY A 7 -7.43 -22.42 19.23
C GLY A 7 -6.98 -22.66 20.68
N ARG A 8 -7.10 -23.90 21.19
CA ARG A 8 -6.70 -24.25 22.56
C ARG A 8 -5.20 -24.08 22.84
N LYS A 9 -4.37 -24.27 21.81
CA LYS A 9 -2.90 -24.18 21.89
C LYS A 9 -2.37 -22.81 21.51
N ALA A 10 -3.23 -21.79 21.29
CA ALA A 10 -2.86 -20.44 20.88
C ALA A 10 -1.90 -20.43 19.66
N GLN A 11 -2.13 -21.28 18.66
CA GLN A 11 -1.26 -21.40 17.49
C GLN A 11 -1.21 -20.13 16.64
N PRO A 12 -0.06 -19.82 16.00
CA PRO A 12 0.05 -18.70 15.09
C PRO A 12 -0.87 -18.88 13.86
N GLY A 13 -1.39 -17.77 13.35
CA GLY A 13 -2.13 -17.75 12.08
C GLY A 13 -1.26 -17.27 10.93
N GLU A 14 -1.86 -17.16 9.72
CA GLU A 14 -1.17 -16.78 8.48
C GLU A 14 -0.43 -15.44 8.60
N ILE A 15 -0.96 -14.48 9.35
CA ILE A 15 -0.32 -13.20 9.62
C ILE A 15 1.04 -13.37 10.32
N SER A 16 1.11 -14.28 11.29
CA SER A 16 2.35 -14.55 12.02
C SER A 16 3.32 -15.41 11.19
N LEU A 17 2.80 -16.35 10.41
CA LEU A 17 3.59 -17.20 9.53
C LEU A 17 4.23 -16.40 8.38
N ALA A 18 3.60 -15.31 7.96
CA ALA A 18 4.14 -14.38 6.95
C ALA A 18 5.27 -13.48 7.48
N HIS A 19 5.69 -13.61 8.77
CA HIS A 19 6.73 -12.76 9.34
C HIS A 19 8.02 -12.77 8.51
N ASN A 20 8.53 -11.57 8.18
CA ASN A 20 9.66 -11.30 7.27
C ASN A 20 9.45 -11.80 5.84
N GLY A 21 8.21 -12.08 5.45
CA GLY A 21 7.81 -12.53 4.13
C GLY A 21 6.72 -11.66 3.52
N VAL A 22 5.87 -12.30 2.73
CA VAL A 22 4.75 -11.67 2.02
C VAL A 22 3.45 -12.37 2.40
N LEU A 23 2.45 -11.60 2.77
CA LEU A 23 1.07 -12.05 2.88
C LEU A 23 0.30 -11.58 1.65
N PHE A 24 -0.09 -12.53 0.80
CA PHE A 24 -0.91 -12.24 -0.39
C PHE A 24 -2.37 -12.56 -0.11
N LEU A 25 -3.24 -11.57 -0.31
CA LEU A 25 -4.69 -11.72 -0.17
C LEU A 25 -5.35 -11.44 -1.52
N ASP A 26 -5.78 -12.49 -2.19
CA ASP A 26 -6.58 -12.34 -3.41
C ASP A 26 -8.04 -12.07 -3.06
N GLU A 27 -8.75 -11.39 -3.96
CA GLU A 27 -10.17 -11.03 -3.80
C GLU A 27 -10.46 -10.35 -2.43
N LEU A 28 -9.62 -9.40 -2.04
CA LEU A 28 -9.67 -8.75 -0.73
C LEU A 28 -11.08 -8.39 -0.23
N PRO A 29 -12.01 -7.84 -1.04
CA PRO A 29 -13.37 -7.50 -0.58
C PRO A 29 -14.27 -8.72 -0.32
N GLU A 30 -13.86 -9.95 -0.69
CA GLU A 30 -14.62 -11.16 -0.39
C GLU A 30 -14.40 -11.67 1.04
N PHE A 31 -13.32 -11.23 1.70
CA PHE A 31 -13.13 -11.52 3.12
C PHE A 31 -14.21 -10.85 3.97
N SER A 32 -14.57 -11.48 5.09
CA SER A 32 -15.48 -10.87 6.04
C SER A 32 -14.87 -9.59 6.63
N ARG A 33 -15.71 -8.60 6.93
CA ARG A 33 -15.25 -7.32 7.54
C ARG A 33 -14.47 -7.58 8.83
N GLU A 34 -14.91 -8.54 9.63
CA GLU A 34 -14.24 -8.92 10.89
C GLU A 34 -12.81 -9.43 10.62
N ALA A 35 -12.64 -10.30 9.62
CA ALA A 35 -11.33 -10.81 9.24
C ALA A 35 -10.40 -9.69 8.77
N LEU A 36 -10.91 -8.75 7.95
CA LEU A 36 -10.14 -7.61 7.47
C LEU A 36 -9.73 -6.65 8.59
N GLU A 37 -10.61 -6.41 9.56
CA GLU A 37 -10.30 -5.55 10.70
C GLU A 37 -9.18 -6.13 11.58
N THR A 38 -8.99 -7.44 11.60
CA THR A 38 -7.87 -8.07 12.34
C THR A 38 -6.49 -7.71 11.78
N LEU A 39 -6.40 -7.30 10.51
CA LEU A 39 -5.13 -6.87 9.89
C LEU A 39 -4.64 -5.51 10.41
N ARG A 40 -5.51 -4.69 10.99
CA ARG A 40 -5.19 -3.30 11.33
C ARG A 40 -4.07 -3.18 12.35
N GLN A 41 -4.14 -3.95 13.43
CA GLN A 41 -3.13 -3.91 14.49
C GLN A 41 -1.79 -4.47 14.01
N PRO A 42 -1.72 -5.68 13.41
CA PRO A 42 -0.49 -6.22 12.85
C PRO A 42 0.24 -5.27 11.89
N LEU A 43 -0.49 -4.63 10.97
CA LEU A 43 0.07 -3.68 10.01
C LEU A 43 0.61 -2.40 10.67
N GLU A 44 0.17 -2.08 11.87
CA GLU A 44 0.63 -0.88 12.61
C GLU A 44 1.77 -1.19 13.57
N THR A 45 1.65 -2.27 14.33
CA THR A 45 2.58 -2.60 15.40
C THR A 45 3.65 -3.63 15.02
N GLY A 46 3.42 -4.40 13.94
CA GLY A 46 4.27 -5.54 13.57
C GLY A 46 4.17 -6.72 14.54
N GLU A 47 3.12 -6.76 15.35
CA GLU A 47 2.92 -7.78 16.37
C GLU A 47 1.44 -8.15 16.48
N ILE A 48 1.17 -9.39 16.89
CA ILE A 48 -0.16 -9.88 17.19
C ILE A 48 -0.19 -10.56 18.56
N TRP A 49 -1.23 -10.30 19.32
CA TRP A 49 -1.43 -10.87 20.64
C TRP A 49 -2.58 -11.87 20.60
N ILE A 50 -2.30 -13.10 21.03
CA ILE A 50 -3.31 -14.13 21.22
C ILE A 50 -3.51 -14.33 22.71
N ALA A 51 -4.64 -13.85 23.22
CA ALA A 51 -5.05 -14.03 24.60
C ALA A 51 -5.98 -15.25 24.73
N ARG A 52 -5.66 -16.17 25.65
CA ARG A 52 -6.47 -17.30 26.05
C ARG A 52 -6.44 -17.43 27.59
N ALA A 53 -7.39 -18.14 28.17
CA ALA A 53 -7.43 -18.33 29.60
C ALA A 53 -6.13 -18.91 30.18
N SER A 54 -5.41 -19.71 29.42
CA SER A 54 -4.18 -20.40 29.80
C SER A 54 -2.90 -19.73 29.31
N ALA A 55 -2.95 -18.75 28.40
CA ALA A 55 -1.74 -18.15 27.82
C ALA A 55 -2.01 -16.81 27.15
N HIS A 56 -1.06 -15.88 27.32
CA HIS A 56 -0.96 -14.65 26.55
C HIS A 56 0.34 -14.71 25.72
N ILE A 57 0.18 -14.92 24.40
CA ILE A 57 1.31 -15.13 23.51
C ILE A 57 1.39 -13.96 22.52
N ARG A 58 2.60 -13.41 22.36
CA ARG A 58 2.92 -12.40 21.37
C ARG A 58 3.68 -13.05 20.21
N TYR A 59 3.18 -12.87 19.00
CA TYR A 59 3.85 -13.29 17.79
C TYR A 59 4.30 -12.07 16.98
N PRO A 60 5.55 -12.06 16.47
CA PRO A 60 5.97 -11.06 15.52
C PRO A 60 5.26 -11.27 14.18
N CYS A 61 4.93 -10.16 13.50
CA CYS A 61 4.22 -10.22 12.22
C CYS A 61 4.56 -9.02 11.32
N ARG A 62 5.85 -8.76 11.12
CA ARG A 62 6.32 -7.80 10.11
C ARG A 62 6.32 -8.48 8.75
N PHE A 63 5.47 -8.05 7.83
CA PHE A 63 5.31 -8.64 6.51
C PHE A 63 4.97 -7.59 5.46
N LEU A 64 5.22 -7.87 4.21
CA LEU A 64 4.69 -7.11 3.09
C LEU A 64 3.27 -7.63 2.78
N LEU A 65 2.26 -6.75 2.93
CA LEU A 65 0.90 -7.07 2.50
C LEU A 65 0.72 -6.75 1.02
N ILE A 66 0.38 -7.76 0.23
CA ILE A 66 -0.05 -7.59 -1.15
C ILE A 66 -1.50 -8.07 -1.22
N ALA A 67 -2.38 -7.25 -1.80
CA ALA A 67 -3.77 -7.60 -1.98
C ALA A 67 -4.23 -7.32 -3.41
N ALA A 68 -5.06 -8.19 -3.94
CA ALA A 68 -5.71 -8.00 -5.23
C ALA A 68 -7.24 -7.89 -5.05
N ALA A 69 -7.87 -7.13 -5.93
CA ALA A 69 -9.32 -6.99 -5.94
C ALA A 69 -9.82 -6.69 -7.35
N ASN A 70 -10.94 -7.27 -7.71
CA ASN A 70 -11.67 -6.87 -8.91
C ASN A 70 -12.30 -5.49 -8.71
N PRO A 71 -12.59 -4.71 -9.78
CA PRO A 71 -13.21 -3.40 -9.66
C PRO A 71 -14.65 -3.44 -9.12
N CYS A 72 -15.30 -4.59 -9.21
CA CYS A 72 -16.61 -4.90 -8.64
C CYS A 72 -16.81 -6.41 -8.60
N LYS A 73 -17.85 -6.87 -7.91
CA LYS A 73 -18.16 -8.31 -7.78
C LYS A 73 -18.37 -9.02 -9.13
N CYS A 74 -18.84 -8.33 -10.16
CA CYS A 74 -18.99 -8.93 -11.51
C CYS A 74 -17.72 -8.87 -12.37
N GLY A 75 -16.68 -8.11 -11.95
CA GLY A 75 -15.43 -7.95 -12.69
C GLY A 75 -15.46 -6.95 -13.84
N TYR A 76 -16.63 -6.55 -14.32
CA TYR A 76 -16.80 -5.82 -15.57
C TYR A 76 -17.18 -4.34 -15.42
N LEU A 77 -16.85 -3.68 -14.30
CA LEU A 77 -17.24 -2.30 -14.02
C LEU A 77 -16.88 -1.32 -15.16
N TYR A 78 -15.73 -1.52 -15.76
CA TYR A 78 -15.18 -0.63 -16.81
C TYR A 78 -15.48 -1.12 -18.25
N GLN A 79 -16.24 -2.20 -18.41
CA GLN A 79 -16.63 -2.74 -19.71
C GLN A 79 -18.15 -2.52 -19.90
N ALA A 80 -18.53 -1.44 -20.58
CA ALA A 80 -19.94 -1.01 -20.70
C ALA A 80 -20.88 -2.13 -21.19
N GLU A 81 -20.43 -2.93 -22.15
CA GLU A 81 -21.23 -4.02 -22.75
C GLU A 81 -21.46 -5.21 -21.80
N ARG A 82 -20.55 -5.41 -20.81
CA ARG A 82 -20.55 -6.55 -19.88
C ARG A 82 -20.89 -6.14 -18.45
N ALA A 83 -20.97 -4.85 -18.21
CA ALA A 83 -21.25 -4.30 -16.89
C ALA A 83 -22.61 -4.79 -16.38
N CYS A 84 -22.67 -5.09 -15.08
CA CYS A 84 -23.91 -5.48 -14.44
C CYS A 84 -24.90 -4.28 -14.36
N LYS A 85 -26.20 -4.57 -14.24
CA LYS A 85 -27.27 -3.55 -14.14
C LYS A 85 -27.08 -2.55 -12.99
N LYS A 86 -26.18 -2.83 -12.03
CA LYS A 86 -25.88 -1.96 -10.89
C LYS A 86 -24.68 -1.02 -11.13
N ALA A 87 -24.05 -1.09 -12.31
CA ALA A 87 -22.96 -0.17 -12.64
C ALA A 87 -23.49 1.28 -12.74
N PRO A 88 -22.71 2.29 -12.31
CA PRO A 88 -21.35 2.23 -11.74
C PRO A 88 -21.32 1.98 -10.21
N HIS A 89 -22.47 1.89 -9.54
CA HIS A 89 -22.57 1.79 -8.08
C HIS A 89 -22.09 0.44 -7.50
N CYS A 90 -22.02 -0.60 -8.34
CA CYS A 90 -21.61 -1.94 -7.90
C CYS A 90 -20.17 -1.96 -7.35
N GLY A 91 -19.26 -1.16 -7.90
CA GLY A 91 -17.90 -1.01 -7.39
C GLY A 91 -17.86 -0.42 -5.99
N ALA A 92 -18.52 0.73 -5.80
CA ALA A 92 -18.60 1.37 -4.49
C ALA A 92 -19.16 0.43 -3.42
N HIS A 93 -20.24 -0.29 -3.75
CA HIS A 93 -20.84 -1.27 -2.84
C HIS A 93 -19.90 -2.45 -2.52
N TYR A 94 -19.11 -2.89 -3.51
CA TYR A 94 -18.14 -3.98 -3.33
C TYR A 94 -17.02 -3.58 -2.37
N PHE A 95 -16.49 -2.36 -2.52
CA PHE A 95 -15.44 -1.84 -1.66
C PHE A 95 -15.92 -1.31 -0.29
N GLN A 96 -17.22 -1.21 -0.03
CA GLN A 96 -17.76 -0.80 1.29
C GLN A 96 -17.35 -1.74 2.44
N ARG A 97 -16.95 -2.96 2.13
CA ARG A 97 -16.42 -3.91 3.13
C ARG A 97 -15.06 -3.49 3.68
N LEU A 98 -14.28 -2.75 2.90
CA LEU A 98 -12.99 -2.21 3.32
C LEU A 98 -13.23 -0.93 4.10
N SER A 99 -12.86 -0.92 5.36
CA SER A 99 -12.97 0.28 6.18
C SER A 99 -11.93 1.32 5.77
N GLY A 100 -12.27 2.61 5.90
CA GLY A 100 -11.32 3.70 5.67
C GLY A 100 -10.02 3.51 6.46
N PRO A 101 -10.08 3.19 7.78
CA PRO A 101 -8.90 2.91 8.57
C PRO A 101 -8.03 1.75 8.08
N LEU A 102 -8.60 0.74 7.42
CA LEU A 102 -7.81 -0.34 6.79
C LEU A 102 -7.16 0.16 5.49
N LEU A 103 -7.94 0.84 4.62
CA LEU A 103 -7.42 1.44 3.39
C LEU A 103 -6.28 2.43 3.67
N ASP A 104 -6.39 3.15 4.78
CA ASP A 104 -5.32 4.03 5.25
C ASP A 104 -4.01 3.30 5.62
N ARG A 105 -3.94 2.00 5.59
CA ARG A 105 -2.73 1.20 5.84
C ARG A 105 -2.08 0.64 4.58
N PHE A 106 -2.74 0.75 3.44
CA PHE A 106 -2.12 0.45 2.16
C PHE A 106 -1.31 1.66 1.68
N ASP A 107 -0.04 1.47 1.44
CA ASP A 107 0.85 2.54 0.97
C ASP A 107 0.64 2.84 -0.51
N LEU A 108 0.40 1.80 -1.31
CA LEU A 108 0.23 1.88 -2.75
C LEU A 108 -1.10 1.24 -3.16
N CYS A 109 -1.82 1.91 -4.04
CA CYS A 109 -2.97 1.38 -4.74
C CYS A 109 -2.74 1.54 -6.25
N VAL A 110 -2.63 0.41 -6.95
CA VAL A 110 -2.36 0.39 -8.39
C VAL A 110 -3.62 -0.05 -9.12
N HIS A 111 -4.02 0.73 -10.12
CA HIS A 111 -5.08 0.34 -11.03
C HIS A 111 -4.48 -0.40 -12.23
N VAL A 112 -4.90 -1.65 -12.42
CA VAL A 112 -4.45 -2.48 -13.55
C VAL A 112 -5.56 -2.50 -14.59
N GLU A 113 -5.28 -1.97 -15.76
CA GLU A 113 -6.20 -1.98 -16.88
C GLU A 113 -6.29 -3.36 -17.53
N ALA A 114 -7.44 -3.64 -18.16
CA ALA A 114 -7.62 -4.87 -18.92
C ALA A 114 -6.72 -4.85 -20.16
N THR A 115 -5.91 -5.87 -20.33
CA THR A 115 -5.03 -6.02 -21.50
C THR A 115 -5.86 -6.33 -22.73
N SER A 116 -5.62 -5.60 -23.83
CA SER A 116 -6.26 -5.90 -25.12
C SER A 116 -5.70 -7.18 -25.74
N PHE A 117 -6.50 -7.88 -26.53
CA PHE A 117 -6.03 -9.06 -27.25
C PHE A 117 -4.87 -8.74 -28.20
N THR A 118 -4.88 -7.56 -28.80
CA THR A 118 -3.82 -7.07 -29.69
C THR A 118 -2.50 -6.89 -28.93
N SER A 119 -2.53 -6.35 -27.71
CA SER A 119 -1.33 -6.19 -26.85
C SER A 119 -0.76 -7.54 -26.43
N LEU A 120 -1.60 -8.56 -26.21
CA LEU A 120 -1.15 -9.92 -25.91
C LEU A 120 -0.44 -10.58 -27.09
N GLN A 121 -0.82 -10.24 -28.33
CA GLN A 121 -0.17 -10.77 -29.53
C GLN A 121 1.16 -10.09 -29.84
N ASN A 122 1.32 -8.81 -29.52
CA ASN A 122 2.49 -8.03 -29.89
C ASN A 122 3.74 -8.34 -29.08
N HIS A 123 3.66 -9.17 -28.04
CA HIS A 123 4.79 -9.63 -27.22
C HIS A 123 5.86 -8.54 -26.94
N GLU A 124 5.44 -7.30 -26.70
CA GLU A 124 6.39 -6.29 -26.24
C GLU A 124 6.94 -6.76 -24.90
N LEU A 125 8.18 -7.21 -24.94
CA LEU A 125 8.89 -7.63 -23.74
C LEU A 125 9.11 -6.40 -22.86
N GLY A 126 8.47 -6.39 -21.70
CA GLY A 126 8.76 -5.40 -20.67
C GLY A 126 10.16 -5.54 -20.10
N GLU A 127 10.50 -4.74 -19.11
CA GLU A 127 11.78 -4.86 -18.39
C GLU A 127 11.97 -6.26 -17.82
N THR A 128 13.22 -6.76 -17.84
CA THR A 128 13.53 -8.07 -17.26
C THR A 128 13.48 -8.02 -15.73
N THR A 129 13.19 -9.15 -15.11
CA THR A 129 13.27 -9.29 -13.64
C THR A 129 14.66 -8.90 -13.11
N GLY A 130 15.72 -9.16 -13.91
CA GLY A 130 17.10 -8.80 -13.57
C GLY A 130 17.31 -7.29 -13.45
N ASP A 131 16.78 -6.52 -14.40
CA ASP A 131 16.87 -5.05 -14.42
C ASP A 131 16.10 -4.44 -13.25
N ILE A 132 14.87 -4.88 -13.03
CA ILE A 132 14.05 -4.45 -11.89
C ILE A 132 14.75 -4.76 -10.56
N ALA A 133 15.28 -5.97 -10.41
CA ALA A 133 15.98 -6.39 -9.20
C ALA A 133 17.28 -5.58 -8.97
N ALA A 134 17.98 -5.17 -10.02
CA ALA A 134 19.18 -4.33 -9.92
C ALA A 134 18.81 -2.94 -9.39
N ARG A 135 17.77 -2.33 -9.94
CA ARG A 135 17.25 -1.01 -9.51
C ARG A 135 16.75 -1.03 -8.05
N VAL A 136 16.01 -2.08 -7.68
CA VAL A 136 15.53 -2.28 -6.29
C VAL A 136 16.72 -2.46 -5.33
N ARG A 137 17.73 -3.23 -5.69
CA ARG A 137 18.93 -3.41 -4.85
C ARG A 137 19.70 -2.10 -4.65
N ALA A 138 19.81 -1.26 -5.68
CA ALA A 138 20.44 0.05 -5.57
C ALA A 138 19.68 0.94 -4.57
N ALA A 139 18.36 1.07 -4.71
CA ALA A 139 17.53 1.83 -3.80
C ALA A 139 17.61 1.32 -2.35
N ARG A 140 17.59 -0.01 -2.15
CA ARG A 140 17.74 -0.61 -0.81
C ARG A 140 19.10 -0.35 -0.19
N ARG A 141 20.18 -0.29 -0.99
CA ARG A 141 21.51 0.08 -0.52
C ARG A 141 21.54 1.53 -0.02
N CYS A 142 20.92 2.46 -0.75
CA CYS A 142 20.78 3.86 -0.30
C CYS A 142 20.05 3.95 1.03
N GLN A 143 18.95 3.21 1.21
CA GLN A 143 18.19 3.18 2.46
C GLN A 143 19.03 2.60 3.60
N SER A 144 19.73 1.48 3.40
CA SER A 144 20.58 0.87 4.41
C SER A 144 21.70 1.81 4.88
N LEU A 145 22.30 2.57 3.98
CA LEU A 145 23.30 3.58 4.33
C LEU A 145 22.67 4.75 5.08
N ARG A 146 21.53 5.27 4.63
CA ARG A 146 20.79 6.37 5.25
C ARG A 146 20.42 6.08 6.69
N PHE A 147 20.01 4.86 6.99
CA PHE A 147 19.52 4.46 8.31
C PHE A 147 20.54 3.70 9.15
N SER A 148 21.80 3.60 8.72
CA SER A 148 22.86 2.82 9.41
C SER A 148 23.10 3.24 10.88
N ALA A 149 22.80 4.50 11.22
CA ALA A 149 22.93 5.03 12.58
C ALA A 149 21.60 4.99 13.38
N HIS A 150 20.55 4.35 12.85
CA HIS A 150 19.21 4.36 13.46
C HIS A 150 18.77 2.92 13.79
N ASP A 151 18.83 2.56 15.07
CA ASP A 151 18.39 1.23 15.51
C ASP A 151 16.90 0.98 15.15
N GLY A 152 16.63 -0.20 14.59
CA GLY A 152 15.28 -0.64 14.25
C GLY A 152 14.66 -0.01 12.99
N ILE A 153 15.39 0.86 12.27
CA ILE A 153 14.96 1.44 11.00
C ILE A 153 15.84 0.88 9.89
N HIS A 154 15.24 0.09 8.99
CA HIS A 154 15.95 -0.59 7.91
C HIS A 154 15.56 -0.09 6.52
N SER A 155 14.46 0.65 6.43
CA SER A 155 13.90 1.15 5.17
C SER A 155 13.11 2.44 5.38
N ASN A 156 12.75 3.11 4.28
CA ASN A 156 11.89 4.28 4.34
C ASN A 156 10.53 3.96 5.00
N ALA A 157 10.03 2.72 4.87
CA ALA A 157 8.77 2.29 5.48
C ALA A 157 8.81 2.34 7.02
N ASP A 158 9.96 2.10 7.63
CA ASP A 158 10.15 2.13 9.07
C ASP A 158 10.36 3.56 9.62
N ALA A 159 10.68 4.52 8.74
CA ALA A 159 10.99 5.88 9.16
C ALA A 159 9.77 6.60 9.73
N HIS A 160 9.91 7.20 10.90
CA HIS A 160 8.86 7.95 11.60
C HIS A 160 9.40 9.13 12.39
N GLY A 161 8.52 10.02 12.85
CA GLY A 161 8.87 11.17 13.67
C GLY A 161 10.00 12.04 13.07
N LYS A 162 10.99 12.38 13.88
CA LYS A 162 12.12 13.22 13.46
C LYS A 162 12.94 12.60 12.33
N VAL A 163 13.14 11.29 12.33
CA VAL A 163 13.89 10.59 11.27
C VAL A 163 13.22 10.77 9.92
N LEU A 164 11.91 10.58 9.85
CA LEU A 164 11.16 10.81 8.62
C LEU A 164 11.29 12.26 8.14
N THR A 165 11.14 13.22 9.03
CA THR A 165 11.25 14.66 8.67
C THR A 165 12.63 15.01 8.14
N GLN A 166 13.69 14.46 8.73
CA GLN A 166 15.08 14.71 8.29
C GLN A 166 15.40 14.05 6.96
N THR A 167 14.96 12.82 6.75
CA THR A 167 15.24 12.04 5.53
C THR A 167 14.36 12.43 4.35
N CYS A 168 13.23 13.07 4.60
CA CYS A 168 12.30 13.58 3.59
C CYS A 168 12.28 15.11 3.54
N ALA A 169 13.41 15.75 3.81
CA ALA A 169 13.52 17.20 3.68
C ALA A 169 13.21 17.63 2.23
N LEU A 170 12.35 18.62 2.11
CA LEU A 170 11.86 19.14 0.83
C LEU A 170 12.47 20.51 0.55
N ALA A 171 12.76 20.81 -0.71
CA ALA A 171 13.12 22.16 -1.13
C ALA A 171 11.95 23.16 -0.89
N ALA A 172 12.25 24.39 -0.59
CA ALA A 172 11.24 25.41 -0.25
C ALA A 172 10.16 25.59 -1.33
N GLU A 173 10.53 25.53 -2.59
CA GLU A 173 9.62 25.59 -3.74
C GLU A 173 8.65 24.39 -3.80
N THR A 174 9.12 23.21 -3.39
CA THR A 174 8.33 21.98 -3.36
C THR A 174 7.32 22.01 -2.23
N ILE A 175 7.64 22.66 -1.10
CA ILE A 175 6.74 22.80 0.06
C ILE A 175 5.47 23.55 -0.32
N GLY A 176 5.59 24.68 -1.04
CA GLY A 176 4.46 25.49 -1.46
C GLY A 176 3.49 24.73 -2.38
N TRP A 177 4.03 23.94 -3.30
CA TRP A 177 3.23 23.04 -4.15
C TRP A 177 2.55 21.94 -3.34
N LEU A 178 3.29 21.33 -2.42
CA LEU A 178 2.80 20.26 -1.57
C LEU A 178 1.62 20.71 -0.70
N HIS A 179 1.67 21.90 -0.09
CA HIS A 179 0.54 22.42 0.70
C HIS A 179 -0.74 22.49 -0.15
N LYS A 180 -0.67 23.01 -1.38
CA LYS A 180 -1.82 23.05 -2.29
C LYS A 180 -2.35 21.66 -2.63
N ALA A 181 -1.45 20.70 -2.83
CA ALA A 181 -1.83 19.32 -3.10
C ALA A 181 -2.49 18.67 -1.86
N LEU A 182 -1.95 18.90 -0.66
CA LEU A 182 -2.52 18.40 0.60
C LEU A 182 -3.96 18.87 0.81
N ASP A 183 -4.22 20.17 0.58
CA ASP A 183 -5.56 20.75 0.69
C ASP A 183 -6.51 20.16 -0.36
N HIS A 184 -6.03 20.00 -1.60
CA HIS A 184 -6.84 19.42 -2.69
C HIS A 184 -7.23 17.95 -2.40
N PHE A 185 -6.28 17.15 -1.94
CA PHE A 185 -6.48 15.72 -1.66
C PHE A 185 -7.01 15.43 -0.25
N GLN A 186 -7.20 16.44 0.59
CA GLN A 186 -7.67 16.31 1.98
C GLN A 186 -6.92 15.23 2.77
N LEU A 187 -5.58 15.27 2.72
CA LEU A 187 -4.75 14.27 3.35
C LEU A 187 -4.80 14.34 4.87
N SER A 188 -5.03 13.19 5.51
CA SER A 188 -4.80 13.07 6.95
C SER A 188 -3.28 13.17 7.25
N PRO A 189 -2.86 13.54 8.48
CA PRO A 189 -1.45 13.53 8.87
C PRO A 189 -0.77 12.18 8.63
N ARG A 190 -1.48 11.07 8.85
CA ARG A 190 -0.98 9.71 8.54
C ARG A 190 -0.80 9.52 7.03
N GLY A 191 -1.74 9.96 6.22
CA GLY A 191 -1.66 9.93 4.77
C GLY A 191 -0.49 10.76 4.24
N TYR A 192 -0.21 11.92 4.83
CA TYR A 192 0.94 12.76 4.52
C TYR A 192 2.27 12.04 4.79
N HIS A 193 2.47 11.49 5.98
CA HIS A 193 3.70 10.77 6.31
C HIS A 193 3.94 9.56 5.43
N ARG A 194 2.86 8.86 5.05
CA ARG A 194 2.95 7.73 4.13
C ARG A 194 3.36 8.18 2.73
N MET A 195 2.71 9.21 2.22
CA MET A 195 3.05 9.81 0.92
C MET A 195 4.53 10.22 0.88
N LEU A 196 5.07 10.81 1.95
CA LEU A 196 6.49 11.16 2.03
C LEU A 196 7.41 9.93 1.96
N ARG A 197 7.07 8.83 2.64
CA ARG A 197 7.84 7.57 2.57
C ARG A 197 7.84 6.98 1.16
N VAL A 198 6.69 7.02 0.49
CA VAL A 198 6.57 6.58 -0.91
C VAL A 198 7.40 7.48 -1.83
N ALA A 199 7.26 8.80 -1.72
CA ALA A 199 8.02 9.76 -2.52
C ALA A 199 9.54 9.62 -2.31
N ARG A 200 10.00 9.39 -1.05
CA ARG A 200 11.42 9.10 -0.80
C ARG A 200 11.87 7.81 -1.47
N THR A 201 11.02 6.80 -1.49
CA THR A 201 11.32 5.51 -2.15
C THR A 201 11.38 5.66 -3.67
N ILE A 202 10.49 6.44 -4.26
CA ILE A 202 10.53 6.76 -5.70
C ILE A 202 11.84 7.50 -6.03
N ALA A 203 12.20 8.53 -5.24
CA ALA A 203 13.46 9.25 -5.42
C ALA A 203 14.71 8.35 -5.27
N ASP A 204 14.68 7.36 -4.36
CA ASP A 204 15.75 6.36 -4.23
C ASP A 204 15.84 5.43 -5.46
N LEU A 205 14.69 5.07 -6.06
CA LEU A 205 14.63 4.28 -7.29
C LEU A 205 15.13 5.06 -8.51
N ASP A 206 14.94 6.38 -8.50
CA ASP A 206 15.40 7.32 -9.53
C ASP A 206 16.86 7.75 -9.33
N GLY A 207 17.49 7.34 -8.21
CA GLY A 207 18.85 7.72 -7.86
C GLY A 207 19.00 9.18 -7.41
N SER A 208 17.91 9.84 -7.03
CA SER A 208 17.92 11.23 -6.56
C SER A 208 18.16 11.31 -5.05
N ASP A 209 19.05 12.21 -4.64
CA ASP A 209 19.31 12.49 -3.22
C ASP A 209 18.18 13.29 -2.57
N THR A 210 17.43 14.06 -3.34
CA THR A 210 16.36 14.95 -2.89
C THR A 210 15.00 14.50 -3.39
N ILE A 211 13.95 14.80 -2.62
CA ILE A 211 12.57 14.59 -3.07
C ILE A 211 12.14 15.83 -3.88
N GLU A 212 11.86 15.62 -5.15
CA GLU A 212 11.40 16.64 -6.06
C GLU A 212 9.89 16.52 -6.33
N LYS A 213 9.33 17.53 -7.01
CA LYS A 213 7.90 17.57 -7.36
C LYS A 213 7.41 16.34 -8.14
N PRO A 214 8.13 15.77 -9.13
CA PRO A 214 7.71 14.55 -9.82
C PRO A 214 7.51 13.38 -8.85
N HIS A 215 8.45 13.16 -7.92
CA HIS A 215 8.36 12.06 -6.95
C HIS A 215 7.14 12.19 -6.03
N LEU A 216 6.80 13.40 -5.61
CA LEU A 216 5.59 13.68 -4.82
C LEU A 216 4.32 13.47 -5.65
N SER A 217 4.31 13.92 -6.90
CA SER A 217 3.18 13.77 -7.80
C SER A 217 2.88 12.30 -8.07
N GLU A 218 3.90 11.49 -8.33
CA GLU A 218 3.79 10.05 -8.51
C GLU A 218 3.29 9.37 -7.24
N ALA A 219 3.86 9.70 -6.07
CA ALA A 219 3.42 9.16 -4.79
C ALA A 219 1.94 9.45 -4.49
N LEU A 220 1.44 10.62 -4.90
CA LEU A 220 0.02 10.96 -4.77
C LEU A 220 -0.86 10.13 -5.71
N GLY A 221 -0.35 9.74 -6.89
CA GLY A 221 -1.04 8.88 -7.84
C GLY A 221 -1.33 7.47 -7.31
N PHE A 222 -0.51 6.96 -6.40
CA PHE A 222 -0.70 5.64 -5.78
C PHE A 222 -1.70 5.61 -4.61
N ARG A 223 -2.41 6.68 -4.37
CA ARG A 223 -3.36 6.69 -3.25
C ARG A 223 -4.64 5.94 -3.57
N PRO A 224 -5.23 5.25 -2.57
CA PRO A 224 -6.57 4.70 -2.72
C PRO A 224 -7.55 5.83 -3.07
N PHE A 225 -8.37 5.62 -4.08
CA PHE A 225 -9.42 6.56 -4.41
C PHE A 225 -10.32 6.80 -3.18
N PRO A 226 -10.73 8.05 -2.90
CA PRO A 226 -11.77 8.28 -1.92
C PRO A 226 -13.01 7.49 -2.35
N ALA A 227 -13.62 6.75 -1.42
CA ALA A 227 -14.80 5.91 -1.65
C ALA A 227 -16.05 6.71 -2.12
N SER A 228 -15.96 8.02 -2.24
CA SER A 228 -16.99 8.92 -2.78
C SER A 228 -16.66 9.21 -4.24
N GLY A 229 -17.50 8.67 -5.14
CA GLY A 229 -17.45 8.76 -6.60
C GLY A 229 -17.40 10.18 -7.18
N LYS A 230 -16.29 10.88 -6.96
CA LYS A 230 -15.90 12.02 -7.80
C LYS A 230 -14.82 11.54 -8.75
N SER A 231 -15.28 11.28 -9.96
CA SER A 231 -14.52 10.97 -11.15
C SER A 231 -13.18 11.70 -11.20
N ALA A 232 -12.10 10.95 -11.37
CA ALA A 232 -10.85 11.46 -11.94
C ALA A 232 -11.12 11.86 -13.40
N LYS A 233 -11.74 13.03 -13.61
CA LYS A 233 -11.69 13.76 -14.88
C LYS A 233 -10.67 14.86 -14.71
N GLN A 234 -9.70 14.82 -15.63
CA GLN A 234 -8.71 15.86 -15.95
C GLN A 234 -7.42 15.86 -15.12
N ALA A 235 -6.46 15.09 -15.57
CA ALA A 235 -5.09 15.54 -15.69
C ALA A 235 -4.70 15.28 -17.16
N GLY A 236 -4.97 16.30 -17.99
CA GLY A 236 -4.36 16.47 -19.30
C GLY A 236 -3.31 17.54 -19.17
#